data_e9eb73586e9465ee108e2fb93841d8d4
#
_entry.id   e9eb73586e9465ee108e2fb93841d8d4
#
_cell.length_a   1.000
_cell.length_b   1.000
_cell.length_c   1.000
_cell.angle_alpha   90.00
_cell.angle_beta   90.00
_cell.angle_gamma   90.00
#
_symmetry.space_group_name_H-M   'P 1'
#
loop_
_entity.id
_entity.type
_entity.pdbx_description
1 polymer ?
#
loop_
_entity_poly.entity_id
_entity_poly.type
_entity_poly.pdbx_seq_one_letter_code
_entity_poly.pdbx_strand_id
1 'polypeptide(L)'
;RSRRQRQMCIRDRALEEHYLSMNQYENNIMSSNKDALICGIDEVGRGPLAGPVVACAVILEKNHHYIGLDDSKKVSPKNRARLNQNLKENVYQYAYGIASSVEIDELNIYRATQLAMLRAINQLDVTPTHLLIDAMTLDIDIPQTSIIKGDAKSVSIAAASIMAKEYRDQYMIQLSKQFPEYGFDKNAGYGTKQHLKAIDRVGIINEHRQSFEPIKSMMK
;
A
#
# COMPACT_ATOMS: atom_id res chain seq x y z
N ARG A 1 14.46 3.27 38.01
CA ARG A 1 13.52 3.48 36.87
C ARG A 1 12.15 2.96 37.24
N SER A 2 11.07 3.73 36.99
CA SER A 2 9.71 3.31 37.28
C SER A 2 9.30 2.09 36.42
N ARG A 3 8.28 1.33 36.85
CA ARG A 3 7.73 0.18 36.09
C ARG A 3 7.33 0.61 34.67
N ARG A 4 6.77 1.80 34.51
CA ARG A 4 6.38 2.41 33.22
C ARG A 4 7.59 2.68 32.32
N GLN A 5 8.69 3.19 32.87
CA GLN A 5 9.94 3.44 32.11
C GLN A 5 10.59 2.13 31.65
N ARG A 6 10.58 1.06 32.47
CA ARG A 6 11.09 -0.26 32.04
C ARG A 6 10.26 -0.85 30.93
N GLN A 7 8.93 -0.79 31.01
CA GLN A 7 8.03 -1.28 29.95
C GLN A 7 8.22 -0.52 28.64
N MET A 8 8.42 0.80 28.70
CA MET A 8 8.70 1.64 27.51
C MET A 8 10.03 1.22 26.85
N CYS A 9 11.11 1.08 27.62
CA CYS A 9 12.41 0.64 27.09
C CYS A 9 12.38 -0.77 26.48
N ILE A 10 11.60 -1.71 27.06
CA ILE A 10 11.44 -3.06 26.50
C ILE A 10 10.70 -3.00 25.15
N ARG A 11 9.64 -2.21 25.07
CA ARG A 11 8.87 -2.03 23.83
C ARG A 11 9.70 -1.37 22.73
N ASP A 12 10.45 -0.34 23.07
CA ASP A 12 11.30 0.38 22.09
C ASP A 12 12.38 -0.55 21.53
N ARG A 13 13.01 -1.36 22.38
CA ARG A 13 13.99 -2.36 21.95
C ARG A 13 13.36 -3.42 21.03
N ALA A 14 12.17 -3.94 21.35
CA ALA A 14 11.48 -4.91 20.52
C ALA A 14 11.12 -4.34 19.13
N LEU A 15 10.72 -3.07 19.05
CA LEU A 15 10.45 -2.39 17.79
C LEU A 15 11.72 -2.21 16.97
N GLU A 16 12.83 -1.89 17.59
CA GLU A 16 14.13 -1.75 16.92
C GLU A 16 14.64 -3.10 16.41
N GLU A 17 14.56 -4.16 17.20
CA GLU A 17 14.93 -5.52 16.80
C GLU A 17 14.05 -6.01 15.64
N HIS A 18 12.74 -5.71 15.66
CA HIS A 18 11.85 -6.01 14.56
C HIS A 18 12.24 -5.26 13.28
N TYR A 19 12.46 -3.94 13.38
CA TYR A 19 12.92 -3.13 12.26
C TYR A 19 14.22 -3.68 11.64
N LEU A 20 15.20 -4.04 12.47
CA LEU A 20 16.46 -4.63 11.98
C LEU A 20 16.24 -5.97 11.27
N SER A 21 15.31 -6.79 11.76
CA SER A 21 14.97 -8.07 11.14
C SER A 21 14.33 -7.91 9.76
N MET A 22 13.60 -6.83 9.53
CA MET A 22 12.96 -6.52 8.24
C MET A 22 13.91 -5.94 7.19
N ASN A 23 15.15 -5.62 7.55
CA ASN A 23 16.15 -5.06 6.62
C ASN A 23 17.02 -6.13 5.91
N GLN A 24 16.71 -7.41 6.02
CA GLN A 24 17.56 -8.48 5.48
C GLN A 24 17.70 -8.40 3.94
N TYR A 25 16.61 -8.15 3.22
CA TYR A 25 16.63 -8.04 1.75
C TYR A 25 17.42 -6.81 1.30
N GLU A 26 17.18 -5.67 1.91
CA GLU A 26 17.88 -4.42 1.67
C GLU A 26 19.38 -4.58 1.93
N ASN A 27 19.75 -5.16 3.08
CA ASN A 27 21.15 -5.39 3.45
C ASN A 27 21.87 -6.33 2.48
N ASN A 28 21.20 -7.38 1.99
CA ASN A 28 21.77 -8.30 1.01
C ASN A 28 22.07 -7.58 -0.32
N ILE A 29 21.17 -6.73 -0.80
CA ILE A 29 21.39 -5.93 -2.02
C ILE A 29 22.52 -4.93 -1.80
N MET A 30 22.51 -4.20 -0.68
CA MET A 30 23.51 -3.19 -0.35
C MET A 30 24.89 -3.79 -0.08
N SER A 31 25.00 -5.05 0.31
CA SER A 31 26.30 -5.75 0.46
C SER A 31 27.00 -5.92 -0.88
N SER A 32 26.25 -6.06 -1.96
CA SER A 32 26.77 -6.20 -3.33
C SER A 32 26.91 -4.85 -4.06
N ASN A 33 26.06 -3.88 -3.72
CA ASN A 33 26.08 -2.53 -4.30
C ASN A 33 25.69 -1.49 -3.23
N LYS A 34 26.70 -0.82 -2.66
CA LYS A 34 26.49 0.18 -1.60
C LYS A 34 25.68 1.41 -2.06
N ASP A 35 25.68 1.70 -3.35
CA ASP A 35 24.99 2.84 -3.94
C ASP A 35 23.60 2.46 -4.48
N ALA A 36 23.15 1.22 -4.22
CA ALA A 36 21.83 0.77 -4.67
C ALA A 36 20.71 1.71 -4.20
N LEU A 37 19.86 2.08 -5.14
CA LEU A 37 18.58 2.74 -4.90
C LEU A 37 17.51 1.66 -4.90
N ILE A 38 17.15 1.19 -3.70
CA ILE A 38 16.19 0.10 -3.50
C ILE A 38 14.80 0.70 -3.38
N CYS A 39 13.89 0.29 -4.26
CA CYS A 39 12.50 0.73 -4.25
C CYS A 39 11.60 -0.39 -3.73
N GLY A 40 10.93 -0.14 -2.63
CA GLY A 40 9.84 -0.99 -2.13
C GLY A 40 8.53 -0.66 -2.82
N ILE A 41 7.75 -1.68 -3.18
CA ILE A 41 6.49 -1.52 -3.89
C ILE A 41 5.44 -2.44 -3.28
N ASP A 42 4.28 -1.86 -2.97
CA ASP A 42 3.09 -2.58 -2.52
C ASP A 42 1.82 -1.91 -3.05
N GLU A 43 0.70 -2.65 -3.04
CA GLU A 43 -0.60 -2.17 -3.47
C GLU A 43 -1.68 -2.34 -2.41
N VAL A 44 -2.76 -1.61 -2.60
CA VAL A 44 -3.98 -1.72 -1.81
C VAL A 44 -5.21 -1.57 -2.70
N GLY A 45 -6.29 -2.25 -2.33
CA GLY A 45 -7.56 -2.07 -3.01
C GLY A 45 -7.85 -3.09 -4.09
N ARG A 46 -7.26 -4.29 -4.07
CA ARG A 46 -7.57 -5.36 -5.03
C ARG A 46 -8.96 -5.97 -4.81
N GLY A 47 -9.37 -6.19 -3.57
CA GLY A 47 -10.62 -6.89 -3.22
C GLY A 47 -11.91 -6.07 -3.15
N PRO A 48 -11.93 -4.74 -2.97
CA PRO A 48 -13.14 -3.94 -2.92
C PRO A 48 -13.98 -4.00 -4.21
N LEU A 49 -15.30 -3.77 -4.08
CA LEU A 49 -16.27 -3.64 -5.18
C LEU A 49 -16.26 -2.24 -5.82
N ALA A 50 -15.67 -1.27 -5.14
CA ALA A 50 -15.62 0.12 -5.62
C ALA A 50 -14.27 0.79 -5.30
N GLY A 51 -13.93 1.77 -6.13
CA GLY A 51 -12.72 2.57 -6.04
C GLY A 51 -11.51 1.92 -6.70
N PRO A 52 -10.40 2.67 -6.81
CA PRO A 52 -9.21 2.26 -7.54
C PRO A 52 -8.39 1.23 -6.79
N VAL A 53 -7.48 0.56 -7.50
CA VAL A 53 -6.27 -0.02 -6.93
C VAL A 53 -5.19 1.06 -6.89
N VAL A 54 -4.49 1.15 -5.77
CA VAL A 54 -3.42 2.14 -5.55
C VAL A 54 -2.14 1.40 -5.20
N ALA A 55 -1.06 1.70 -5.90
CA ALA A 55 0.29 1.26 -5.57
C ALA A 55 1.14 2.44 -5.08
N CYS A 56 2.10 2.16 -4.22
CA CYS A 56 3.14 3.10 -3.84
C CYS A 56 4.51 2.51 -4.17
N ALA A 57 5.38 3.32 -4.76
CA ALA A 57 6.80 3.05 -4.92
C ALA A 57 7.57 3.97 -3.97
N VAL A 58 8.44 3.44 -3.13
CA VAL A 58 9.16 4.19 -2.10
C VAL A 58 10.63 3.81 -2.09
N ILE A 59 11.51 4.82 -2.07
CA ILE A 59 12.94 4.66 -1.84
C ILE A 59 13.25 5.29 -0.48
N LEU A 60 13.69 4.48 0.47
CA LEU A 60 13.99 4.93 1.82
C LEU A 60 15.32 5.69 1.87
N GLU A 61 15.41 6.68 2.77
CA GLU A 61 16.68 7.36 3.07
C GLU A 61 17.60 6.41 3.86
N LYS A 62 18.84 6.22 3.39
CA LYS A 62 19.79 5.21 3.92
C LYS A 62 20.14 5.39 5.40
N ASN A 63 20.17 6.61 5.87
CA ASN A 63 20.62 6.94 7.23
C ASN A 63 19.45 7.22 8.19
N HIS A 64 18.23 6.90 7.79
CA HIS A 64 17.05 7.10 8.62
C HIS A 64 16.44 5.78 9.09
N HIS A 65 16.10 5.68 10.38
CA HIS A 65 15.47 4.49 10.96
C HIS A 65 13.96 4.69 11.05
N TYR A 66 13.21 3.89 10.30
CA TYR A 66 11.74 3.95 10.24
C TYR A 66 11.12 2.98 11.23
N ILE A 67 11.36 3.21 12.53
CA ILE A 67 10.94 2.29 13.60
C ILE A 67 9.41 2.25 13.71
N GLY A 68 8.86 1.03 13.78
CA GLY A 68 7.43 0.76 13.93
C GLY A 68 6.73 0.44 12.61
N LEU A 69 7.48 0.33 11.50
CA LEU A 69 6.95 -0.25 10.25
C LEU A 69 6.63 -1.73 10.46
N ASP A 70 5.51 -2.17 9.95
CA ASP A 70 5.02 -3.56 9.89
C ASP A 70 3.91 -3.60 8.84
N ASP A 71 3.37 -4.77 8.55
CA ASP A 71 2.15 -4.98 7.77
C ASP A 71 1.08 -3.93 8.13
N SER A 72 0.64 -3.16 7.16
CA SER A 72 -0.29 -2.03 7.37
C SER A 72 -1.60 -2.43 8.04
N LYS A 73 -2.00 -3.72 7.96
CA LYS A 73 -3.20 -4.27 8.58
C LYS A 73 -3.02 -4.51 10.09
N LYS A 74 -1.76 -4.69 10.55
CA LYS A 74 -1.42 -4.85 11.97
C LYS A 74 -1.21 -3.51 12.67
N VAL A 75 -0.90 -2.47 11.92
CA VAL A 75 -0.70 -1.12 12.45
C VAL A 75 -2.04 -0.42 12.65
N SER A 76 -2.30 0.09 13.86
CA SER A 76 -3.54 0.83 14.13
C SER A 76 -3.66 2.08 13.25
N PRO A 77 -4.89 2.54 12.90
CA PRO A 77 -5.09 3.71 12.03
C PRO A 77 -4.33 4.95 12.51
N LYS A 78 -4.33 5.22 13.82
CA LYS A 78 -3.60 6.35 14.42
C LYS A 78 -2.08 6.26 14.21
N ASN A 79 -1.52 5.06 14.42
CA ASN A 79 -0.09 4.85 14.24
C ASN A 79 0.27 4.85 12.75
N ARG A 80 -0.59 4.31 11.88
CA ARG A 80 -0.39 4.31 10.43
C ARG A 80 -0.36 5.73 9.87
N ALA A 81 -1.28 6.60 10.29
CA ALA A 81 -1.26 8.01 9.89
C ALA A 81 0.03 8.72 10.34
N ARG A 82 0.51 8.47 11.60
CA ARG A 82 1.77 9.01 12.11
C ARG A 82 2.98 8.50 11.31
N LEU A 83 3.02 7.21 11.01
CA LEU A 83 4.10 6.61 10.21
C LEU A 83 4.09 7.15 8.78
N ASN A 84 2.92 7.27 8.15
CA ASN A 84 2.78 7.85 6.82
C ASN A 84 3.28 9.30 6.77
N GLN A 85 2.99 10.12 7.79
CA GLN A 85 3.52 11.47 7.86
C GLN A 85 5.05 11.46 7.99
N ASN A 86 5.61 10.63 8.87
CA ASN A 86 7.05 10.48 9.03
C ASN A 86 7.73 10.00 7.72
N LEU A 87 7.11 9.05 7.02
CA LEU A 87 7.61 8.57 5.72
C LEU A 87 7.65 9.71 4.70
N LYS A 88 6.56 10.46 4.53
CA LYS A 88 6.50 11.59 3.59
C LYS A 88 7.58 12.66 3.82
N GLU A 89 7.96 12.86 5.07
CA GLU A 89 8.96 13.86 5.46
C GLU A 89 10.41 13.39 5.32
N ASN A 90 10.65 12.07 5.39
CA ASN A 90 12.00 11.53 5.59
C ASN A 90 12.45 10.49 4.56
N VAL A 91 11.60 10.00 3.64
CA VAL A 91 12.06 9.11 2.58
C VAL A 91 12.85 9.88 1.52
N TYR A 92 13.74 9.19 0.84
CA TYR A 92 14.48 9.78 -0.26
C TYR A 92 13.55 10.19 -1.40
N GLN A 93 12.64 9.28 -1.81
CA GLN A 93 11.60 9.57 -2.79
C GLN A 93 10.42 8.60 -2.68
N TYR A 94 9.24 9.04 -3.10
CA TYR A 94 8.07 8.18 -3.26
C TYR A 94 7.14 8.70 -4.34
N ALA A 95 6.34 7.79 -4.90
CA ALA A 95 5.28 8.13 -5.82
C ALA A 95 4.11 7.14 -5.71
N TYR A 96 2.93 7.59 -6.10
CA TYR A 96 1.73 6.75 -6.16
C TYR A 96 1.36 6.46 -7.61
N GLY A 97 0.89 5.24 -7.86
CA GLY A 97 0.28 4.87 -9.12
C GLY A 97 -1.12 4.35 -8.88
N ILE A 98 -2.04 4.70 -9.75
CA ILE A 98 -3.47 4.42 -9.59
C ILE A 98 -3.97 3.76 -10.86
N ALA A 99 -4.80 2.70 -10.72
CA ALA A 99 -5.64 2.20 -11.78
C ALA A 99 -7.11 2.29 -11.32
N SER A 100 -7.94 2.92 -12.14
CA SER A 100 -9.35 3.18 -11.87
C SER A 100 -10.19 1.91 -11.91
N SER A 101 -11.44 2.00 -11.43
CA SER A 101 -12.43 0.92 -11.53
C SER A 101 -12.68 0.53 -13.00
N VAL A 102 -12.72 1.48 -13.91
CA VAL A 102 -12.88 1.22 -15.36
C VAL A 102 -11.68 0.43 -15.91
N GLU A 103 -10.46 0.85 -15.61
CA GLU A 103 -9.26 0.12 -16.03
C GLU A 103 -9.18 -1.28 -15.41
N ILE A 104 -9.69 -1.47 -14.17
CA ILE A 104 -9.80 -2.80 -13.55
C ILE A 104 -10.76 -3.69 -14.32
N ASP A 105 -11.90 -3.15 -14.76
CA ASP A 105 -12.89 -3.90 -15.55
C ASP A 105 -12.35 -4.27 -16.94
N GLU A 106 -11.57 -3.41 -17.57
CA GLU A 106 -10.97 -3.63 -18.89
C GLU A 106 -9.79 -4.62 -18.85
N LEU A 107 -8.90 -4.47 -17.86
CA LEU A 107 -7.62 -5.19 -17.80
C LEU A 107 -7.66 -6.45 -16.93
N ASN A 108 -8.61 -6.62 -16.07
CA ASN A 108 -8.67 -7.41 -14.83
C ASN A 108 -7.78 -6.88 -13.70
N ILE A 109 -8.07 -7.31 -12.47
CA ILE A 109 -7.40 -6.78 -11.27
C ILE A 109 -5.89 -7.04 -11.23
N TYR A 110 -5.41 -8.16 -11.78
CA TYR A 110 -3.99 -8.49 -11.79
C TYR A 110 -3.20 -7.49 -12.65
N ARG A 111 -3.64 -7.30 -13.91
CA ARG A 111 -3.00 -6.36 -14.84
C ARG A 111 -3.17 -4.90 -14.42
N ALA A 112 -4.33 -4.54 -13.88
CA ALA A 112 -4.56 -3.20 -13.33
C ALA A 112 -3.63 -2.91 -12.14
N THR A 113 -3.33 -3.91 -11.29
CA THR A 113 -2.36 -3.78 -10.22
C THR A 113 -0.95 -3.57 -10.77
N GLN A 114 -0.52 -4.34 -11.78
CA GLN A 114 0.77 -4.13 -12.44
C GLN A 114 0.86 -2.72 -13.07
N LEU A 115 -0.21 -2.25 -13.71
CA LEU A 115 -0.29 -0.91 -14.28
C LEU A 115 -0.12 0.17 -13.20
N ALA A 116 -0.79 0.03 -12.05
CA ALA A 116 -0.64 0.94 -10.93
C ALA A 116 0.81 0.96 -10.41
N MET A 117 1.44 -0.20 -10.24
CA MET A 117 2.85 -0.29 -9.81
C MET A 117 3.81 0.36 -10.83
N LEU A 118 3.64 0.10 -12.13
CA LEU A 118 4.44 0.73 -13.19
C LEU A 118 4.26 2.26 -13.21
N ARG A 119 3.03 2.74 -13.02
CA ARG A 119 2.75 4.18 -12.90
C ARG A 119 3.47 4.79 -11.69
N ALA A 120 3.48 4.11 -10.54
CA ALA A 120 4.20 4.58 -9.37
C ALA A 120 5.71 4.67 -9.63
N ILE A 121 6.33 3.65 -10.22
CA ILE A 121 7.76 3.65 -10.56
C ILE A 121 8.08 4.77 -11.54
N ASN A 122 7.28 4.94 -12.59
CA ASN A 122 7.51 5.94 -13.64
C ASN A 122 7.33 7.39 -13.17
N GLN A 123 6.71 7.63 -12.02
CA GLN A 123 6.57 8.95 -11.41
C GLN A 123 7.70 9.28 -10.42
N LEU A 124 8.64 8.38 -10.19
CA LEU A 124 9.87 8.70 -9.45
C LEU A 124 10.79 9.55 -10.33
N ASP A 125 11.42 10.57 -9.74
CA ASP A 125 12.40 11.44 -10.45
C ASP A 125 13.75 10.73 -10.68
N VAL A 126 13.96 9.59 -10.00
CA VAL A 126 15.18 8.75 -10.14
C VAL A 126 14.79 7.33 -10.53
N THR A 127 15.64 6.68 -11.31
CA THR A 127 15.46 5.27 -11.66
C THR A 127 16.01 4.38 -10.54
N PRO A 128 15.17 3.53 -9.91
CA PRO A 128 15.65 2.54 -8.94
C PRO A 128 16.65 1.57 -9.59
N THR A 129 17.61 1.10 -8.81
CA THR A 129 18.54 0.04 -9.26
C THR A 129 18.05 -1.36 -8.92
N HIS A 130 17.11 -1.47 -7.99
CA HIS A 130 16.49 -2.74 -7.59
C HIS A 130 15.08 -2.52 -7.03
N LEU A 131 14.14 -3.39 -7.40
CA LEU A 131 12.77 -3.36 -6.90
C LEU A 131 12.55 -4.51 -5.91
N LEU A 132 11.95 -4.22 -4.75
CA LEU A 132 11.38 -5.20 -3.83
C LEU A 132 9.86 -5.08 -3.91
N ILE A 133 9.18 -6.14 -4.36
CA ILE A 133 7.74 -6.10 -4.68
C ILE A 133 7.00 -7.15 -3.86
N ASP A 134 5.85 -6.79 -3.26
CA ASP A 134 5.01 -7.77 -2.58
C ASP A 134 4.35 -8.70 -3.58
N ALA A 135 4.73 -10.00 -3.51
CA ALA A 135 4.11 -11.17 -4.18
C ALA A 135 3.80 -11.00 -5.69
N MET A 136 4.48 -10.08 -6.40
CA MET A 136 4.24 -9.78 -7.81
C MET A 136 5.55 -9.53 -8.57
N THR A 137 5.51 -9.66 -9.89
CA THR A 137 6.60 -9.28 -10.81
C THR A 137 6.05 -8.35 -11.88
N LEU A 138 6.91 -7.48 -12.40
CA LEU A 138 6.59 -6.49 -13.42
C LEU A 138 7.39 -6.75 -14.70
N ASP A 139 6.81 -6.43 -15.83
CA ASP A 139 7.51 -6.43 -17.12
C ASP A 139 8.27 -5.10 -17.29
N ILE A 140 9.44 -5.03 -16.66
CA ILE A 140 10.32 -3.84 -16.65
C ILE A 140 11.78 -4.28 -16.54
N ASP A 141 12.66 -3.58 -17.24
CA ASP A 141 14.11 -3.86 -17.25
C ASP A 141 14.81 -3.22 -16.03
N ILE A 142 14.34 -3.57 -14.84
CA ILE A 142 15.00 -3.23 -13.56
C ILE A 142 15.08 -4.52 -12.75
N PRO A 143 16.25 -4.86 -12.17
CA PRO A 143 16.39 -6.01 -11.29
C PRO A 143 15.32 -6.00 -10.19
N GLN A 144 14.64 -7.12 -9.97
CA GLN A 144 13.52 -7.17 -9.03
C GLN A 144 13.50 -8.46 -8.23
N THR A 145 13.02 -8.37 -7.00
CA THR A 145 12.79 -9.49 -6.09
C THR A 145 11.35 -9.47 -5.62
N SER A 146 10.59 -10.50 -5.97
CA SER A 146 9.22 -10.71 -5.47
C SER A 146 9.27 -11.42 -4.12
N ILE A 147 8.61 -10.87 -3.11
CA ILE A 147 8.64 -11.36 -1.74
C ILE A 147 7.22 -11.63 -1.26
N ILE A 148 6.88 -12.91 -1.04
CA ILE A 148 5.56 -13.28 -0.48
C ILE A 148 5.46 -12.76 0.96
N LYS A 149 4.42 -11.99 1.26
CA LYS A 149 4.23 -11.22 2.50
C LYS A 149 5.40 -10.26 2.72
N GLY A 150 5.75 -9.53 1.70
CA GLY A 150 6.86 -8.60 1.69
C GLY A 150 6.69 -7.47 2.69
N ASP A 151 5.47 -7.02 2.90
CA ASP A 151 5.07 -6.03 3.91
C ASP A 151 5.43 -6.38 5.36
N ALA A 152 5.61 -7.68 5.65
CA ALA A 152 6.08 -8.19 6.94
C ALA A 152 7.59 -8.55 6.95
N LYS A 153 8.30 -8.47 5.83
CA LYS A 153 9.67 -8.99 5.67
C LYS A 153 10.68 -7.97 5.14
N SER A 154 10.22 -6.91 4.48
CA SER A 154 11.03 -5.85 3.91
C SER A 154 10.54 -4.50 4.42
N VAL A 155 11.43 -3.71 4.98
CA VAL A 155 11.11 -2.37 5.48
C VAL A 155 10.65 -1.45 4.35
N SER A 156 11.21 -1.60 3.16
CA SER A 156 10.85 -0.82 1.98
C SER A 156 9.44 -1.14 1.49
N ILE A 157 9.07 -2.43 1.46
CA ILE A 157 7.71 -2.86 1.10
C ILE A 157 6.71 -2.43 2.19
N ALA A 158 7.05 -2.56 3.48
CA ALA A 158 6.19 -2.11 4.58
C ALA A 158 5.91 -0.60 4.52
N ALA A 159 6.91 0.20 4.17
CA ALA A 159 6.73 1.63 3.94
C ALA A 159 5.74 1.91 2.79
N ALA A 160 5.91 1.23 1.65
CA ALA A 160 5.01 1.34 0.50
C ALA A 160 3.57 0.92 0.87
N SER A 161 3.41 -0.18 1.62
CA SER A 161 2.12 -0.68 2.11
C SER A 161 1.37 0.37 2.95
N ILE A 162 2.05 0.98 3.93
CA ILE A 162 1.48 2.03 4.77
C ILE A 162 1.07 3.25 3.95
N MET A 163 1.94 3.69 3.05
CA MET A 163 1.68 4.89 2.23
C MET A 163 0.54 4.66 1.24
N ALA A 164 0.51 3.52 0.56
CA ALA A 164 -0.58 3.15 -0.35
C ALA A 164 -1.93 3.06 0.38
N LYS A 165 -1.94 2.44 1.58
CA LYS A 165 -3.13 2.29 2.41
C LYS A 165 -3.70 3.63 2.86
N GLU A 166 -2.88 4.53 3.37
CA GLU A 166 -3.31 5.87 3.80
C GLU A 166 -3.83 6.70 2.63
N TYR A 167 -3.17 6.63 1.47
CA TYR A 167 -3.63 7.32 0.26
C TYR A 167 -5.01 6.84 -0.17
N ARG A 168 -5.22 5.52 -0.26
CA ARG A 168 -6.48 4.96 -0.69
C ARG A 168 -7.61 5.20 0.33
N ASP A 169 -7.33 5.10 1.61
CA ASP A 169 -8.32 5.38 2.66
C ASP A 169 -8.80 6.84 2.56
N GLN A 170 -7.90 7.80 2.34
CA GLN A 170 -8.27 9.20 2.13
C GLN A 170 -9.08 9.39 0.83
N TYR A 171 -8.74 8.70 -0.25
CA TYR A 171 -9.53 8.71 -1.47
C TYR A 171 -10.96 8.25 -1.21
N MET A 172 -11.14 7.12 -0.51
CA MET A 172 -12.47 6.57 -0.22
C MET A 172 -13.28 7.45 0.74
N ILE A 173 -12.63 8.16 1.67
CA ILE A 173 -13.28 9.17 2.51
C ILE A 173 -13.78 10.36 1.68
N GLN A 174 -13.00 10.84 0.71
CA GLN A 174 -13.46 11.93 -0.18
C GLN A 174 -14.60 11.46 -1.08
N LEU A 175 -14.52 10.24 -1.61
CA LEU A 175 -15.58 9.63 -2.40
C LEU A 175 -16.88 9.48 -1.59
N SER A 176 -16.79 9.15 -0.31
CA SER A 176 -17.95 9.04 0.59
C SER A 176 -18.69 10.38 0.78
N LYS A 177 -17.99 11.51 0.68
CA LYS A 177 -18.64 12.84 0.74
C LYS A 177 -19.47 13.14 -0.51
N GLN A 178 -19.07 12.60 -1.66
CA GLN A 178 -19.80 12.75 -2.93
C GLN A 178 -20.97 11.76 -3.02
N PHE A 179 -20.81 10.57 -2.45
CA PHE A 179 -21.76 9.45 -2.51
C PHE A 179 -21.97 8.85 -1.11
N PRO A 180 -22.64 9.60 -0.21
CA PRO A 180 -22.79 9.19 1.19
C PRO A 180 -23.62 7.93 1.39
N GLU A 181 -24.46 7.55 0.40
CA GLU A 181 -25.36 6.40 0.46
C GLU A 181 -24.60 5.07 0.62
N TYR A 182 -23.39 4.97 0.04
CA TYR A 182 -22.62 3.72 -0.01
C TYR A 182 -21.75 3.49 1.24
N GLY A 183 -21.49 4.53 2.05
CA GLY A 183 -20.70 4.42 3.29
C GLY A 183 -19.22 4.08 3.07
N PHE A 184 -18.61 4.60 2.02
CA PHE A 184 -17.21 4.32 1.63
C PHE A 184 -16.19 4.72 2.69
N ASP A 185 -16.50 5.69 3.54
CA ASP A 185 -15.68 6.10 4.69
C ASP A 185 -15.51 4.98 5.74
N LYS A 186 -16.48 4.06 5.81
CA LYS A 186 -16.47 2.94 6.76
C LYS A 186 -16.06 1.61 6.13
N ASN A 187 -16.52 1.37 4.89
CA ASN A 187 -16.30 0.09 4.23
C ASN A 187 -15.17 0.10 3.20
N ALA A 188 -14.57 1.27 2.90
CA ALA A 188 -13.49 1.41 1.92
C ALA A 188 -13.78 0.74 0.56
N GLY A 189 -15.07 0.65 0.16
CA GLY A 189 -15.52 0.03 -1.07
C GLY A 189 -15.73 -1.49 -0.99
N TYR A 190 -15.48 -2.13 0.15
CA TYR A 190 -15.76 -3.57 0.32
C TYR A 190 -17.27 -3.85 0.34
N GLY A 191 -17.66 -5.03 -0.13
CA GLY A 191 -19.04 -5.50 -0.24
C GLY A 191 -19.70 -5.85 1.10
N THR A 192 -19.75 -4.89 2.02
CA THR A 192 -20.48 -5.04 3.28
C THR A 192 -21.99 -5.08 3.02
N LYS A 193 -22.76 -5.62 3.97
CA LYS A 193 -24.22 -5.63 3.89
C LYS A 193 -24.83 -4.25 3.63
N GLN A 194 -24.24 -3.21 4.22
CA GLN A 194 -24.66 -1.82 4.02
C GLN A 194 -24.40 -1.37 2.59
N HIS A 195 -23.20 -1.64 2.05
CA HIS A 195 -22.81 -1.27 0.69
C HIS A 195 -23.71 -1.96 -0.35
N LEU A 196 -23.91 -3.27 -0.22
CA LEU A 196 -24.80 -4.03 -1.13
C LEU A 196 -26.24 -3.53 -1.10
N LYS A 197 -26.80 -3.25 0.10
CA LYS A 197 -28.14 -2.63 0.21
C LYS A 197 -28.22 -1.24 -0.43
N ALA A 198 -27.14 -0.47 -0.39
CA ALA A 198 -27.09 0.82 -1.07
C ALA A 198 -27.11 0.64 -2.59
N ILE A 199 -26.33 -0.31 -3.12
CA ILE A 199 -26.37 -0.66 -4.55
C ILE A 199 -27.78 -1.10 -5.00
N ASP A 200 -28.46 -1.96 -4.22
CA ASP A 200 -29.83 -2.39 -4.53
C ASP A 200 -30.82 -1.21 -4.56
N ARG A 201 -30.62 -0.21 -3.71
CA ARG A 201 -31.54 0.92 -3.58
C ARG A 201 -31.32 2.03 -4.58
N VAL A 202 -30.05 2.41 -4.83
CA VAL A 202 -29.68 3.60 -5.62
C VAL A 202 -28.86 3.28 -6.87
N GLY A 203 -28.57 2.00 -7.11
CA GLY A 203 -27.78 1.55 -8.25
C GLY A 203 -26.27 1.63 -8.03
N ILE A 204 -25.53 1.49 -9.11
CA ILE A 204 -24.07 1.62 -9.15
C ILE A 204 -23.65 3.00 -9.67
N ILE A 205 -22.42 3.39 -9.37
CA ILE A 205 -21.76 4.58 -9.92
C ILE A 205 -20.48 4.15 -10.67
N ASN A 206 -19.83 5.06 -11.38
CA ASN A 206 -18.61 4.78 -12.17
C ASN A 206 -17.44 4.23 -11.34
N GLU A 207 -17.47 4.45 -10.03
CA GLU A 207 -16.45 3.89 -9.12
C GLU A 207 -16.66 2.41 -8.80
N HIS A 208 -17.82 1.82 -9.15
CA HIS A 208 -18.06 0.40 -8.96
C HIS A 208 -17.44 -0.43 -10.08
N ARG A 209 -16.87 -1.57 -9.68
CA ARG A 209 -16.22 -2.51 -10.59
C ARG A 209 -17.24 -3.50 -11.12
N GLN A 210 -17.66 -3.28 -12.36
CA GLN A 210 -18.75 -4.04 -12.99
C GLN A 210 -18.37 -5.51 -13.29
N SER A 211 -17.07 -5.78 -13.38
CA SER A 211 -16.57 -7.15 -13.58
C SER A 211 -16.54 -8.00 -12.30
N PHE A 212 -16.73 -7.38 -11.12
CA PHE A 212 -16.65 -8.06 -9.82
C PHE A 212 -18.02 -8.60 -9.37
N GLU A 213 -18.03 -9.82 -8.82
CA GLU A 213 -19.21 -10.33 -8.13
C GLU A 213 -19.38 -9.67 -6.74
N PRO A 214 -20.61 -9.34 -6.32
CA PRO A 214 -21.89 -9.65 -6.97
C PRO A 214 -22.39 -8.61 -8.00
N ILE A 215 -21.69 -7.50 -8.21
CA ILE A 215 -22.15 -6.42 -9.12
C ILE A 215 -22.41 -6.96 -10.53
N LYS A 216 -21.52 -7.78 -11.06
CA LYS A 216 -21.65 -8.39 -12.38
C LYS A 216 -22.96 -9.17 -12.55
N SER A 217 -23.41 -9.87 -11.51
CA SER A 217 -24.67 -10.62 -11.53
C SER A 217 -25.89 -9.72 -11.35
N MET A 218 -25.76 -8.59 -10.65
CA MET A 218 -26.83 -7.61 -10.44
C MET A 218 -27.16 -6.77 -11.70
N MET A 219 -26.23 -6.72 -12.67
CA MET A 219 -26.38 -5.98 -13.93
C MET A 219 -27.02 -6.81 -15.06
N LYS A 220 -27.27 -8.10 -14.82
CA LYS A 220 -27.95 -8.99 -15.76
C LYS A 220 -29.45 -8.93 -15.58
#